data_37045dbf6284353e2eb5f2658a41b438
#
_entry.id   37045dbf6284353e2eb5f2658a41b438
#
_cell.length_a   1.000
_cell.length_b   1.000
_cell.length_c   1.000
_cell.angle_alpha   90.00
_cell.angle_beta   90.00
_cell.angle_gamma   90.00
#
_symmetry.space_group_name_H-M   'P 1'
#
loop_
_entity.id
_entity.type
_entity.pdbx_description
1 polymer ?
#
loop_
_entity_poly.entity_id
_entity_poly.type
_entity_poly.pdbx_seq_one_letter_code
_entity_poly.pdbx_strand_id
1 'polypeptide(L)'
;MRGKELLYSYCSDHNIPHERIGKLIVATDESQLKTNLPAIMERAHANGVTDLHLLSKDEVKDMEAEVVCHGAIFSPSTGIVDSHTLMLEFLGDAETRGASLALNSVVQNVAVANFGRNRGNLLVKTEEMALSCDHVVNCAGLYADKISAMVYRSLTSDIDKKDASPRQYFAKGNYYKLEGQKGPFSHLIYPVPEPGGLGVHATIDLGGSTRFGPDVEWLEGVETPDDIDLSVDPKRADSFYDAIRKYWPGLQDNGLVPDYAGIRPKSAPKGSSQASGDFVISGPKAHQIEGFIDLIGIESPGLTSSMAIAEEIVQIIEQGK
;
A
#
# COMPACT_ATOMS: atom_id res chain seq x y z
N MET A 1 -2.48 -12.42 5.84
CA MET A 1 -2.07 -13.84 5.67
C MET A 1 -2.52 -14.35 4.30
N ARG A 2 -3.83 -14.55 4.07
CA ARG A 2 -4.39 -15.11 2.84
C ARG A 2 -3.82 -14.49 1.55
N GLY A 3 -3.76 -13.15 1.44
CA GLY A 3 -3.24 -12.49 0.25
C GLY A 3 -1.77 -12.82 -0.06
N LYS A 4 -0.92 -12.98 0.97
CA LYS A 4 0.48 -13.40 0.79
C LYS A 4 0.58 -14.80 0.18
N GLU A 5 -0.21 -15.73 0.65
CA GLU A 5 -0.23 -17.11 0.13
C GLU A 5 -0.70 -17.15 -1.33
N LEU A 6 -1.80 -16.46 -1.63
CA LEU A 6 -2.32 -16.32 -2.99
C LEU A 6 -1.28 -15.69 -3.93
N LEU A 7 -0.63 -14.61 -3.48
CA LEU A 7 0.36 -13.89 -4.28
C LEU A 7 1.54 -14.78 -4.66
N TYR A 8 2.12 -15.52 -3.69
CA TYR A 8 3.25 -16.42 -3.98
C TYR A 8 2.86 -17.56 -4.92
N SER A 9 1.67 -18.18 -4.72
CA SER A 9 1.17 -19.21 -5.62
C SER A 9 1.02 -18.67 -7.03
N TYR A 10 0.32 -17.53 -7.17
CA TYR A 10 0.09 -16.90 -8.48
C TYR A 10 1.40 -16.53 -9.18
N CYS A 11 2.35 -15.92 -8.47
CA CYS A 11 3.65 -15.57 -9.03
C CYS A 11 4.41 -16.81 -9.53
N SER A 12 4.35 -17.92 -8.79
CA SER A 12 5.01 -19.18 -9.18
C SER A 12 4.34 -19.80 -10.42
N ASP A 13 3.01 -19.81 -10.47
CA ASP A 13 2.22 -20.40 -11.54
C ASP A 13 2.37 -19.63 -12.87
N HIS A 14 2.59 -18.31 -12.80
CA HIS A 14 2.72 -17.41 -13.95
C HIS A 14 4.18 -16.98 -14.24
N ASN A 15 5.15 -17.57 -13.57
CA ASN A 15 6.58 -17.25 -13.71
C ASN A 15 6.89 -15.74 -13.50
N ILE A 16 6.15 -15.08 -12.62
CA ILE A 16 6.38 -13.68 -12.25
C ILE A 16 7.63 -13.62 -11.37
N PRO A 17 8.62 -12.75 -11.68
CA PRO A 17 9.82 -12.61 -10.88
C PRO A 17 9.49 -12.20 -9.44
N HIS A 18 9.89 -13.00 -8.48
CA HIS A 18 9.73 -12.75 -7.05
C HIS A 18 10.75 -13.55 -6.25
N GLU A 19 11.10 -13.06 -5.08
CA GLU A 19 12.04 -13.73 -4.19
C GLU A 19 11.60 -13.60 -2.72
N ARG A 20 11.78 -14.68 -1.94
CA ARG A 20 11.58 -14.71 -0.49
C ARG A 20 12.90 -14.38 0.21
N ILE A 21 13.30 -13.13 0.18
CA ILE A 21 14.58 -12.70 0.75
C ILE A 21 14.54 -12.50 2.27
N GLY A 22 13.36 -12.57 2.90
CA GLY A 22 13.20 -12.32 4.32
C GLY A 22 13.31 -10.84 4.71
N LYS A 23 12.96 -10.57 5.99
CA LYS A 23 13.00 -9.23 6.57
C LYS A 23 13.47 -9.30 8.01
N LEU A 24 14.36 -8.42 8.39
CA LEU A 24 14.78 -8.17 9.76
C LEU A 24 14.09 -6.91 10.30
N ILE A 25 13.33 -7.03 11.39
CA ILE A 25 12.80 -5.88 12.14
C ILE A 25 13.78 -5.64 13.28
N VAL A 26 14.62 -4.62 13.17
CA VAL A 26 15.78 -4.41 14.04
C VAL A 26 15.48 -3.44 15.17
N ALA A 27 15.88 -3.80 16.41
CA ALA A 27 15.89 -2.90 17.55
C ALA A 27 17.20 -2.12 17.57
N THR A 28 17.13 -0.80 17.43
CA THR A 28 18.29 0.09 17.41
C THR A 28 18.73 0.52 18.81
N ASP A 29 17.95 0.19 19.83
CA ASP A 29 18.28 0.38 21.23
C ASP A 29 17.75 -0.76 22.12
N GLU A 30 18.18 -0.77 23.39
CA GLU A 30 17.82 -1.83 24.32
C GLU A 30 16.35 -1.77 24.78
N SER A 31 15.73 -0.59 24.79
CA SER A 31 14.31 -0.43 25.10
C SER A 31 13.43 -1.07 24.02
N GLN A 32 13.77 -0.85 22.75
CA GLN A 32 13.08 -1.46 21.63
C GLN A 32 13.18 -2.99 21.67
N LEU A 33 14.36 -3.52 22.01
CA LEU A 33 14.54 -4.97 22.19
C LEU A 33 13.61 -5.53 23.27
N LYS A 34 13.50 -4.85 24.40
CA LYS A 34 12.77 -5.35 25.58
C LYS A 34 11.26 -5.13 25.52
N THR A 35 10.81 -4.13 24.79
CA THR A 35 9.39 -3.72 24.79
C THR A 35 8.73 -3.82 23.42
N ASN A 36 9.35 -3.26 22.37
CA ASN A 36 8.72 -3.16 21.07
C ASN A 36 8.74 -4.50 20.31
N LEU A 37 9.88 -5.21 20.28
CA LEU A 37 9.95 -6.51 19.59
C LEU A 37 8.98 -7.53 20.19
N PRO A 38 8.89 -7.72 21.53
CA PRO A 38 7.88 -8.61 22.10
C PRO A 38 6.45 -8.21 21.75
N ALA A 39 6.11 -6.93 21.78
CA ALA A 39 4.77 -6.45 21.42
C ALA A 39 4.44 -6.66 19.93
N ILE A 40 5.43 -6.57 19.04
CA ILE A 40 5.28 -6.88 17.62
C ILE A 40 5.04 -8.38 17.45
N MET A 41 5.80 -9.23 18.12
CA MET A 41 5.63 -10.70 18.09
C MET A 41 4.23 -11.11 18.56
N GLU A 42 3.78 -10.58 19.69
CA GLU A 42 2.47 -10.87 20.25
C GLU A 42 1.34 -10.50 19.28
N ARG A 43 1.38 -9.27 18.72
CA ARG A 43 0.40 -8.86 17.69
C ARG A 43 0.45 -9.73 16.45
N ALA A 44 1.63 -10.09 15.99
CA ALA A 44 1.79 -10.95 14.83
C ALA A 44 1.18 -12.33 15.06
N HIS A 45 1.45 -12.95 16.22
CA HIS A 45 0.86 -14.23 16.61
C HIS A 45 -0.67 -14.15 16.74
N ALA A 46 -1.20 -13.08 17.36
CA ALA A 46 -2.64 -12.86 17.47
C ALA A 46 -3.31 -12.74 16.09
N ASN A 47 -2.58 -12.27 15.08
CA ASN A 47 -3.03 -12.19 13.68
C ASN A 47 -2.68 -13.45 12.86
N GLY A 48 -2.24 -14.55 13.49
CA GLY A 48 -1.94 -15.81 12.83
C GLY A 48 -0.58 -15.89 12.12
N VAL A 49 0.32 -14.91 12.33
CA VAL A 49 1.70 -14.97 11.81
C VAL A 49 2.55 -15.78 12.78
N THR A 50 2.93 -17.00 12.41
CA THR A 50 3.58 -17.97 13.30
C THR A 50 5.04 -18.27 12.93
N ASP A 51 5.54 -17.70 11.85
CA ASP A 51 6.86 -17.97 11.26
C ASP A 51 7.92 -16.92 11.63
N LEU A 52 7.66 -16.11 12.66
CA LEU A 52 8.62 -15.11 13.13
C LEU A 52 9.60 -15.68 14.13
N HIS A 53 10.86 -15.26 14.04
CA HIS A 53 11.94 -15.67 14.94
C HIS A 53 12.58 -14.47 15.60
N LEU A 54 12.72 -14.52 16.94
CA LEU A 54 13.51 -13.51 17.65
C LEU A 54 14.99 -13.89 17.54
N LEU A 55 15.82 -12.95 17.12
CA LEU A 55 17.26 -13.12 16.94
C LEU A 55 18.04 -12.21 17.89
N SER A 56 19.13 -12.73 18.42
CA SER A 56 20.16 -11.95 19.13
C SER A 56 20.95 -11.09 18.14
N LYS A 57 21.68 -10.12 18.65
CA LYS A 57 22.57 -9.26 17.84
C LYS A 57 23.64 -10.06 17.07
N ASP A 58 24.12 -11.17 17.66
CA ASP A 58 25.19 -11.98 17.05
C ASP A 58 24.62 -12.80 15.89
N GLU A 59 23.41 -13.37 16.03
CA GLU A 59 22.69 -14.04 14.95
C GLU A 59 22.36 -13.08 13.81
N VAL A 60 21.95 -11.83 14.12
CA VAL A 60 21.72 -10.82 13.07
C VAL A 60 23.02 -10.49 12.33
N LYS A 61 24.15 -10.38 13.04
CA LYS A 61 25.46 -10.10 12.45
C LYS A 61 25.95 -11.23 11.54
N ASP A 62 25.61 -12.48 11.85
CA ASP A 62 25.93 -13.62 11.00
C ASP A 62 25.13 -13.59 9.69
N MET A 63 23.90 -13.05 9.71
CA MET A 63 23.05 -12.89 8.52
C MET A 63 23.39 -11.63 7.71
N GLU A 64 23.65 -10.52 8.41
CA GLU A 64 23.85 -9.17 7.85
C GLU A 64 25.03 -8.50 8.57
N ALA A 65 26.23 -8.71 8.10
CA ALA A 65 27.47 -8.30 8.75
C ALA A 65 27.56 -6.77 8.99
N GLU A 66 26.92 -5.97 8.16
CA GLU A 66 26.92 -4.50 8.24
C GLU A 66 25.83 -3.93 9.15
N VAL A 67 24.86 -4.77 9.59
CA VAL A 67 23.75 -4.30 10.46
C VAL A 67 24.22 -4.25 11.92
N VAL A 68 23.99 -3.11 12.56
CA VAL A 68 24.20 -2.89 14.00
C VAL A 68 22.85 -2.79 14.67
N CYS A 69 22.59 -3.66 15.65
CA CYS A 69 21.35 -3.66 16.43
C CYS A 69 21.54 -4.32 17.79
N HIS A 70 20.52 -4.25 18.64
CA HIS A 70 20.44 -4.95 19.93
C HIS A 70 19.79 -6.34 19.81
N GLY A 71 19.10 -6.60 18.72
CA GLY A 71 18.41 -7.83 18.33
C GLY A 71 17.38 -7.52 17.25
N ALA A 72 16.74 -8.55 16.72
CA ALA A 72 15.76 -8.38 15.65
C ALA A 72 14.66 -9.46 15.68
N ILE A 73 13.56 -9.19 14.98
CA ILE A 73 12.62 -10.22 14.54
C ILE A 73 12.93 -10.54 13.08
N PHE A 74 13.17 -11.81 12.79
CA PHE A 74 13.28 -12.29 11.42
C PHE A 74 11.94 -12.81 10.92
N SER A 75 11.51 -12.30 9.76
CA SER A 75 10.31 -12.75 9.02
C SER A 75 10.74 -13.45 7.73
N PRO A 76 10.87 -14.76 7.70
CA PRO A 76 11.43 -15.52 6.57
C PRO A 76 10.50 -15.52 5.35
N SER A 77 9.21 -15.37 5.56
CA SER A 77 8.21 -15.38 4.47
C SER A 77 7.99 -14.01 3.80
N THR A 78 8.68 -12.97 4.24
CA THR A 78 8.66 -11.68 3.56
C THR A 78 9.48 -11.77 2.27
N GLY A 79 9.02 -11.08 1.21
CA GLY A 79 9.72 -11.11 -0.07
C GLY A 79 9.48 -9.86 -0.90
N ILE A 80 10.00 -9.91 -2.11
CA ILE A 80 9.90 -8.89 -3.14
C ILE A 80 9.30 -9.48 -4.41
N VAL A 81 8.66 -8.65 -5.21
CA VAL A 81 7.96 -9.07 -6.44
C VAL A 81 8.10 -7.99 -7.51
N ASP A 82 8.19 -8.41 -8.77
CA ASP A 82 7.98 -7.51 -9.90
C ASP A 82 6.49 -7.15 -10.02
N SER A 83 6.14 -6.01 -9.45
CA SER A 83 4.77 -5.53 -9.42
C SER A 83 4.22 -5.16 -10.81
N HIS A 84 5.08 -4.77 -11.75
CA HIS A 84 4.68 -4.45 -13.13
C HIS A 84 4.28 -5.71 -13.88
N THR A 85 5.13 -6.74 -13.84
CA THR A 85 4.81 -8.04 -14.44
C THR A 85 3.54 -8.64 -13.80
N LEU A 86 3.40 -8.55 -12.46
CA LEU A 86 2.21 -9.00 -11.75
C LEU A 86 0.92 -8.32 -12.27
N MET A 87 0.95 -6.99 -12.47
CA MET A 87 -0.21 -6.26 -12.99
C MET A 87 -0.54 -6.66 -14.43
N LEU A 88 0.48 -6.89 -15.28
CA LEU A 88 0.28 -7.32 -16.66
C LEU A 88 -0.31 -8.72 -16.74
N GLU A 89 0.12 -9.65 -15.89
CA GLU A 89 -0.46 -10.99 -15.80
C GLU A 89 -1.91 -10.96 -15.32
N PHE A 90 -2.25 -10.15 -14.31
CA PHE A 90 -3.64 -9.95 -13.90
C PHE A 90 -4.51 -9.41 -15.03
N LEU A 91 -3.99 -8.46 -15.81
CA LEU A 91 -4.70 -7.92 -16.96
C LEU A 91 -4.92 -9.00 -18.04
N GLY A 92 -3.86 -9.73 -18.40
CA GLY A 92 -3.95 -10.82 -19.38
C GLY A 92 -4.96 -11.90 -18.97
N ASP A 93 -4.96 -12.28 -17.70
CA ASP A 93 -5.94 -13.21 -17.14
C ASP A 93 -7.38 -12.68 -17.19
N ALA A 94 -7.57 -11.40 -16.91
CA ALA A 94 -8.88 -10.76 -17.00
C ALA A 94 -9.37 -10.72 -18.46
N GLU A 95 -8.52 -10.32 -19.40
CA GLU A 95 -8.86 -10.23 -20.81
C GLU A 95 -9.19 -11.60 -21.43
N THR A 96 -8.47 -12.66 -21.05
CA THR A 96 -8.80 -14.04 -21.49
C THR A 96 -10.17 -14.52 -20.99
N ARG A 97 -10.69 -13.90 -19.94
CA ARG A 97 -12.04 -14.13 -19.39
C ARG A 97 -13.08 -13.11 -19.84
N GLY A 98 -12.76 -12.29 -20.84
CA GLY A 98 -13.68 -11.35 -21.48
C GLY A 98 -13.73 -9.95 -20.88
N ALA A 99 -12.81 -9.60 -19.99
CA ALA A 99 -12.64 -8.22 -19.58
C ALA A 99 -12.03 -7.38 -20.70
N SER A 100 -12.20 -6.06 -20.62
CA SER A 100 -11.62 -5.11 -21.57
C SER A 100 -10.99 -3.94 -20.81
N LEU A 101 -9.76 -3.59 -21.16
CA LEU A 101 -9.09 -2.38 -20.68
C LEU A 101 -9.45 -1.21 -21.58
N ALA A 102 -10.08 -0.17 -21.03
CA ALA A 102 -10.37 1.08 -21.74
C ALA A 102 -9.36 2.16 -21.29
N LEU A 103 -8.31 2.36 -22.06
CA LEU A 103 -7.33 3.43 -21.85
C LEU A 103 -7.90 4.79 -22.29
N ASN A 104 -7.33 5.87 -21.75
CA ASN A 104 -7.74 7.26 -22.04
C ASN A 104 -9.24 7.53 -21.81
N SER A 105 -9.85 6.76 -20.91
CA SER A 105 -11.29 6.81 -20.63
C SER A 105 -11.51 7.31 -19.21
N VAL A 106 -11.23 8.60 -18.98
CA VAL A 106 -11.40 9.24 -17.68
C VAL A 106 -12.86 9.22 -17.27
N VAL A 107 -13.15 8.65 -16.10
CA VAL A 107 -14.49 8.64 -15.52
C VAL A 107 -14.87 10.05 -15.07
N GLN A 108 -15.86 10.63 -15.75
CA GLN A 108 -16.36 11.98 -15.46
C GLN A 108 -17.54 11.97 -14.49
N ASN A 109 -18.30 10.88 -14.45
CA ASN A 109 -19.41 10.73 -13.53
C ASN A 109 -19.77 9.27 -13.30
N VAL A 110 -20.15 8.96 -12.07
CA VAL A 110 -20.80 7.71 -11.69
C VAL A 110 -22.09 8.05 -10.96
N ALA A 111 -23.22 7.55 -11.41
CA ALA A 111 -24.51 7.88 -10.83
C ALA A 111 -25.38 6.62 -10.67
N VAL A 112 -26.21 6.65 -9.61
CA VAL A 112 -27.30 5.68 -9.46
C VAL A 112 -28.42 6.05 -10.45
N ALA A 113 -28.82 5.08 -11.27
CA ALA A 113 -29.82 5.27 -12.29
C ALA A 113 -30.84 4.12 -12.27
N ASN A 114 -32.12 4.46 -12.17
CA ASN A 114 -33.20 3.48 -12.22
C ASN A 114 -33.59 3.16 -13.67
N PHE A 115 -32.94 2.16 -14.26
CA PHE A 115 -33.26 1.72 -15.63
C PHE A 115 -34.34 0.65 -15.73
N GLY A 116 -34.97 0.21 -14.60
CA GLY A 116 -35.95 -0.86 -14.55
C GLY A 116 -35.32 -2.25 -14.37
N ARG A 117 -36.17 -3.28 -14.24
CA ARG A 117 -35.81 -4.63 -13.74
C ARG A 117 -34.73 -5.40 -14.53
N ASN A 118 -34.33 -4.97 -15.72
CA ASN A 118 -33.40 -5.69 -16.61
C ASN A 118 -32.20 -4.84 -17.05
N ARG A 119 -31.89 -3.75 -16.35
CA ARG A 119 -30.73 -2.89 -16.66
C ARG A 119 -29.98 -2.56 -15.37
N GLY A 120 -28.67 -2.45 -15.47
CA GLY A 120 -27.82 -2.08 -14.34
C GLY A 120 -28.26 -0.78 -13.68
N ASN A 121 -28.11 -0.73 -12.36
CA ASN A 121 -28.54 0.40 -11.55
C ASN A 121 -27.53 1.54 -11.50
N LEU A 122 -26.33 1.36 -12.06
CA LEU A 122 -25.25 2.32 -12.08
C LEU A 122 -24.91 2.75 -13.50
N LEU A 123 -24.65 4.04 -13.67
CA LEU A 123 -24.25 4.63 -14.93
C LEU A 123 -22.86 5.24 -14.80
N VAL A 124 -21.88 4.68 -15.50
CA VAL A 124 -20.51 5.21 -15.59
C VAL A 124 -20.41 6.02 -16.88
N LYS A 125 -19.96 7.28 -16.78
CA LYS A 125 -19.77 8.17 -17.92
C LYS A 125 -18.31 8.55 -18.08
N THR A 126 -17.84 8.49 -19.31
CA THR A 126 -16.59 9.11 -19.77
C THR A 126 -16.94 10.22 -20.79
N GLU A 127 -15.95 10.84 -21.41
CA GLU A 127 -16.19 11.82 -22.48
C GLU A 127 -16.92 11.20 -23.68
N GLU A 128 -16.55 9.98 -24.07
CA GLU A 128 -16.99 9.35 -25.30
C GLU A 128 -18.15 8.36 -25.11
N MET A 129 -18.35 7.82 -23.90
CA MET A 129 -19.34 6.77 -23.68
C MET A 129 -20.06 6.85 -22.35
N ALA A 130 -21.21 6.16 -22.29
CA ALA A 130 -21.95 5.93 -21.06
C ALA A 130 -22.29 4.43 -20.96
N LEU A 131 -21.88 3.80 -19.86
CA LEU A 131 -22.07 2.38 -19.60
C LEU A 131 -23.05 2.17 -18.45
N SER A 132 -24.09 1.36 -18.69
CA SER A 132 -24.96 0.85 -17.64
C SER A 132 -24.32 -0.40 -17.04
N CYS A 133 -24.13 -0.41 -15.73
CA CYS A 133 -23.43 -1.46 -15.01
C CYS A 133 -24.31 -2.03 -13.90
N ASP A 134 -24.29 -3.35 -13.71
CA ASP A 134 -24.90 -4.01 -12.55
C ASP A 134 -24.07 -3.78 -11.31
N HIS A 135 -22.73 -3.77 -11.48
CA HIS A 135 -21.78 -3.51 -10.41
C HIS A 135 -20.71 -2.52 -10.85
N VAL A 136 -20.31 -1.64 -9.95
CA VAL A 136 -19.14 -0.76 -10.07
C VAL A 136 -18.26 -0.96 -8.86
N VAL A 137 -17.02 -1.38 -9.08
CA VAL A 137 -15.99 -1.51 -8.03
C VAL A 137 -15.02 -0.34 -8.16
N ASN A 138 -15.04 0.54 -7.18
CA ASN A 138 -14.16 1.71 -7.14
C ASN A 138 -12.76 1.32 -6.65
N CYS A 139 -11.84 1.10 -7.58
CA CYS A 139 -10.42 0.84 -7.32
C CYS A 139 -9.55 2.02 -7.78
N ALA A 140 -10.06 3.25 -7.74
CA ALA A 140 -9.42 4.42 -8.36
C ALA A 140 -8.22 4.98 -7.55
N GLY A 141 -7.76 4.30 -6.48
CA GLY A 141 -6.57 4.66 -5.73
C GLY A 141 -6.66 6.06 -5.15
N LEU A 142 -5.78 6.98 -5.57
CA LEU A 142 -5.78 8.37 -5.10
C LEU A 142 -7.06 9.14 -5.46
N TYR A 143 -7.80 8.70 -6.49
CA TYR A 143 -9.06 9.32 -6.92
C TYR A 143 -10.30 8.62 -6.36
N ALA A 144 -10.16 7.63 -5.49
CA ALA A 144 -11.29 6.83 -5.04
C ALA A 144 -12.35 7.67 -4.32
N ASP A 145 -11.96 8.64 -3.51
CA ASP A 145 -12.88 9.57 -2.85
C ASP A 145 -13.67 10.46 -3.84
N LYS A 146 -13.06 10.79 -5.00
CA LYS A 146 -13.74 11.57 -6.05
C LYS A 146 -14.83 10.74 -6.72
N ILE A 147 -14.55 9.46 -7.00
CA ILE A 147 -15.56 8.53 -7.55
C ILE A 147 -16.68 8.32 -6.54
N SER A 148 -16.36 8.08 -5.26
CA SER A 148 -17.36 7.98 -4.21
C SER A 148 -18.25 9.22 -4.16
N ALA A 149 -17.66 10.42 -4.18
CA ALA A 149 -18.40 11.66 -4.16
C ALA A 149 -19.37 11.82 -5.34
N MET A 150 -19.02 11.32 -6.54
CA MET A 150 -19.93 11.30 -7.70
C MET A 150 -21.18 10.46 -7.42
N VAL A 151 -20.98 9.25 -6.89
CA VAL A 151 -22.07 8.33 -6.55
C VAL A 151 -22.98 8.92 -5.48
N TYR A 152 -22.42 9.40 -4.36
CA TYR A 152 -23.19 10.00 -3.26
C TYR A 152 -23.99 11.25 -3.70
N ARG A 153 -23.41 12.10 -4.53
CA ARG A 153 -24.12 13.26 -5.09
C ARG A 153 -25.30 12.88 -5.97
N SER A 154 -25.29 11.72 -6.60
CA SER A 154 -26.38 11.26 -7.45
C SER A 154 -27.62 10.80 -6.66
N LEU A 155 -27.46 10.48 -5.37
CA LEU A 155 -28.53 9.91 -4.53
C LEU A 155 -29.49 10.95 -3.99
N THR A 156 -29.05 12.19 -3.82
CA THR A 156 -29.84 13.19 -3.11
C THR A 156 -29.51 14.61 -3.55
N SER A 157 -30.51 15.50 -3.52
CA SER A 157 -30.33 16.94 -3.61
C SER A 157 -29.94 17.59 -2.26
N ASP A 158 -30.00 16.84 -1.17
CA ASP A 158 -29.65 17.27 0.19
C ASP A 158 -28.13 17.42 0.33
N ILE A 159 -27.68 18.62 0.65
CA ILE A 159 -26.25 18.99 0.74
C ILE A 159 -25.57 18.18 1.86
N ASP A 160 -26.23 17.99 3.00
CA ASP A 160 -25.65 17.29 4.16
C ASP A 160 -25.36 15.82 3.86
N LYS A 161 -26.18 15.19 3.02
CA LYS A 161 -25.96 13.82 2.56
C LYS A 161 -24.91 13.69 1.44
N LYS A 162 -24.71 14.76 0.65
CA LYS A 162 -23.63 14.82 -0.35
C LYS A 162 -22.25 14.81 0.28
N ASP A 163 -22.10 15.39 1.47
CA ASP A 163 -20.86 15.44 2.23
C ASP A 163 -20.56 14.16 3.05
N ALA A 164 -21.47 13.18 3.02
CA ALA A 164 -21.27 11.88 3.70
C ALA A 164 -20.33 10.94 2.93
N SER A 165 -19.84 11.31 1.74
CA SER A 165 -18.89 10.49 1.00
C SER A 165 -17.54 10.39 1.75
N PRO A 166 -16.87 9.22 1.72
CA PRO A 166 -15.54 9.08 2.26
C PRO A 166 -14.57 10.09 1.66
N ARG A 167 -13.62 10.57 2.47
CA ARG A 167 -12.55 11.47 2.00
C ARG A 167 -11.20 10.80 2.17
N GLN A 168 -10.26 11.12 1.27
CA GLN A 168 -8.87 10.73 1.39
C GLN A 168 -7.97 11.93 1.64
N TYR A 169 -6.88 11.67 2.31
CA TYR A 169 -5.79 12.58 2.59
C TYR A 169 -4.52 11.99 2.03
N PHE A 170 -3.50 12.80 1.73
CA PHE A 170 -2.33 12.32 1.04
C PHE A 170 -1.09 12.45 1.91
N ALA A 171 -0.32 11.36 1.99
CA ALA A 171 0.99 11.34 2.61
C ALA A 171 2.02 10.83 1.60
N LYS A 172 2.94 11.70 1.20
CA LYS A 172 4.05 11.37 0.30
C LYS A 172 5.12 10.62 1.07
N GLY A 173 5.66 9.60 0.46
CA GLY A 173 6.82 8.85 0.95
C GLY A 173 7.95 9.00 -0.03
N ASN A 174 9.04 9.63 0.40
CA ASN A 174 10.20 9.86 -0.41
C ASN A 174 11.20 8.71 -0.25
N TYR A 175 11.87 8.33 -1.34
CA TYR A 175 12.88 7.29 -1.37
C TYR A 175 14.20 7.82 -1.91
N TYR A 176 15.28 7.28 -1.35
CA TYR A 176 16.64 7.53 -1.78
C TYR A 176 17.32 6.19 -2.12
N LYS A 177 18.28 6.22 -3.04
CA LYS A 177 19.13 5.08 -3.37
C LYS A 177 20.60 5.41 -3.15
N LEU A 178 21.43 4.37 -3.09
CA LEU A 178 22.88 4.54 -3.05
C LEU A 178 23.40 4.94 -4.43
N GLU A 179 24.26 5.95 -4.45
CA GLU A 179 24.91 6.38 -5.69
C GLU A 179 25.98 5.37 -6.11
N GLY A 180 25.82 4.84 -7.34
CA GLY A 180 26.86 4.05 -8.01
C GLY A 180 27.21 2.70 -7.38
N GLN A 181 26.49 2.24 -6.36
CA GLN A 181 26.77 0.96 -5.69
C GLN A 181 25.50 0.21 -5.29
N LYS A 182 25.63 -1.12 -5.16
CA LYS A 182 24.63 -1.95 -4.50
C LYS A 182 24.79 -1.79 -2.99
N GLY A 183 23.67 -1.90 -2.24
CA GLY A 183 23.73 -1.89 -0.79
C GLY A 183 24.35 -3.17 -0.24
N PRO A 184 24.74 -3.18 1.04
CA PRO A 184 25.41 -4.31 1.67
C PRO A 184 24.46 -5.42 2.14
N PHE A 185 23.13 -5.24 1.94
CA PHE A 185 22.13 -6.12 2.53
C PHE A 185 21.66 -7.21 1.57
N SER A 186 21.36 -8.37 2.13
CA SER A 186 20.70 -9.50 1.47
C SER A 186 19.24 -9.70 1.91
N HIS A 187 18.83 -9.06 3.02
CA HIS A 187 17.48 -9.04 3.55
C HIS A 187 16.93 -7.61 3.62
N LEU A 188 15.61 -7.47 3.71
CA LEU A 188 14.98 -6.18 4.01
C LEU A 188 15.27 -5.79 5.47
N ILE A 189 15.74 -4.56 5.71
CA ILE A 189 16.05 -4.08 7.07
C ILE A 189 15.05 -2.99 7.46
N TYR A 190 14.26 -3.28 8.49
CA TYR A 190 13.21 -2.39 8.97
C TYR A 190 13.49 -2.04 10.44
N PRO A 191 13.93 -0.82 10.76
CA PRO A 191 14.03 -0.42 12.17
C PRO A 191 12.64 -0.44 12.81
N VAL A 192 12.60 -0.73 14.13
CA VAL A 192 11.35 -0.60 14.90
C VAL A 192 10.81 0.82 14.76
N PRO A 193 9.50 0.99 14.43
CA PRO A 193 8.91 2.33 14.32
C PRO A 193 9.05 3.14 15.61
N GLU A 194 9.55 4.35 15.50
CA GLU A 194 9.62 5.33 16.61
C GLU A 194 8.41 6.27 16.55
N PRO A 195 7.81 6.68 17.70
CA PRO A 195 6.75 7.68 17.71
C PRO A 195 7.26 9.01 17.13
N GLY A 196 6.68 9.43 15.99
CA GLY A 196 7.10 10.64 15.28
C GLY A 196 8.46 10.57 14.59
N GLY A 197 9.12 9.41 14.61
CA GLY A 197 10.42 9.18 13.97
C GLY A 197 10.29 8.60 12.56
N LEU A 198 11.35 8.77 11.77
CA LEU A 198 11.50 8.15 10.48
C LEU A 198 11.91 6.69 10.66
N GLY A 199 10.98 5.77 10.46
CA GLY A 199 11.32 4.36 10.28
C GLY A 199 11.83 4.14 8.85
N VAL A 200 13.03 4.66 8.52
CA VAL A 200 13.60 4.51 7.17
C VAL A 200 14.04 3.09 6.96
N HIS A 201 13.31 2.37 6.13
CA HIS A 201 13.61 0.98 5.77
C HIS A 201 14.74 0.92 4.74
N ALA A 202 15.53 -0.16 4.74
CA ALA A 202 16.32 -0.56 3.59
C ALA A 202 15.55 -1.67 2.86
N THR A 203 15.22 -1.39 1.58
CA THR A 203 14.55 -2.33 0.69
C THR A 203 15.49 -2.69 -0.47
N ILE A 204 15.35 -3.90 -1.00
CA ILE A 204 16.17 -4.42 -2.08
C ILE A 204 15.26 -4.76 -3.24
N ASP A 205 15.63 -4.39 -4.46
CA ASP A 205 14.94 -4.82 -5.66
C ASP A 205 15.51 -6.14 -6.20
N LEU A 206 14.82 -6.75 -7.17
CA LEU A 206 15.27 -7.99 -7.83
C LEU A 206 16.63 -7.87 -8.54
N GLY A 207 17.12 -6.65 -8.80
CA GLY A 207 18.45 -6.37 -9.30
C GLY A 207 19.51 -6.27 -8.20
N GLY A 208 19.12 -6.34 -6.93
CA GLY A 208 19.98 -6.21 -5.76
C GLY A 208 20.34 -4.75 -5.42
N SER A 209 19.62 -3.77 -5.98
CA SER A 209 19.82 -2.36 -5.62
C SER A 209 19.08 -2.04 -4.33
N THR A 210 19.74 -1.33 -3.40
CA THR A 210 19.14 -0.92 -2.15
C THR A 210 18.55 0.48 -2.25
N ARG A 211 17.31 0.60 -1.74
CA ARG A 211 16.59 1.86 -1.55
C ARG A 211 16.27 2.08 -0.09
N PHE A 212 16.30 3.33 0.32
CA PHE A 212 15.99 3.75 1.67
C PHE A 212 14.73 4.60 1.69
N GLY A 213 13.83 4.29 2.61
CA GLY A 213 12.53 4.96 2.72
C GLY A 213 11.40 3.98 3.02
N PRO A 214 10.17 4.50 2.98
CA PRO A 214 9.86 5.92 2.80
C PRO A 214 9.92 6.72 4.10
N ASP A 215 10.02 8.03 3.97
CA ASP A 215 9.61 8.96 5.03
C ASP A 215 8.09 9.19 5.04
N VAL A 216 7.64 10.18 5.79
CA VAL A 216 6.23 10.64 5.79
C VAL A 216 6.18 12.15 5.64
N GLU A 217 5.64 12.60 4.52
CA GLU A 217 5.39 14.00 4.22
C GLU A 217 3.90 14.21 3.96
N TRP A 218 3.18 14.81 4.91
CA TRP A 218 1.76 15.09 4.74
C TRP A 218 1.56 16.24 3.76
N LEU A 219 0.72 16.03 2.76
CA LEU A 219 0.38 17.02 1.74
C LEU A 219 -0.89 17.75 2.16
N GLU A 220 -0.71 18.91 2.80
CA GLU A 220 -1.82 19.76 3.24
C GLU A 220 -2.27 20.69 2.10
N GLY A 221 -3.58 20.89 1.96
CA GLY A 221 -4.15 21.78 0.93
C GLY A 221 -4.16 21.23 -0.49
N VAL A 222 -3.81 19.96 -0.69
CA VAL A 222 -3.93 19.29 -1.99
C VAL A 222 -5.37 18.81 -2.16
N GLU A 223 -6.07 19.35 -3.14
CA GLU A 223 -7.48 19.00 -3.42
C GLU A 223 -7.62 17.91 -4.49
N THR A 224 -6.66 17.82 -5.41
CA THR A 224 -6.65 16.80 -6.46
C THR A 224 -5.28 16.13 -6.54
N PRO A 225 -5.23 14.80 -6.80
CA PRO A 225 -3.98 14.09 -7.03
C PRO A 225 -3.12 14.64 -8.17
N ASP A 226 -3.73 15.31 -9.15
CA ASP A 226 -3.02 15.93 -10.29
C ASP A 226 -2.06 17.06 -9.86
N ASP A 227 -2.32 17.70 -8.72
CA ASP A 227 -1.50 18.81 -8.19
C ASP A 227 -0.31 18.30 -7.34
N ILE A 228 -0.15 16.99 -7.19
CA ILE A 228 0.91 16.42 -6.35
C ILE A 228 2.26 16.45 -7.07
N ASP A 229 3.21 17.17 -6.51
CA ASP A 229 4.62 17.09 -6.92
C ASP A 229 5.26 15.80 -6.41
N LEU A 230 5.66 14.92 -7.35
CA LEU A 230 6.34 13.66 -7.07
C LEU A 230 7.87 13.80 -7.02
N SER A 231 8.43 14.99 -7.21
CA SER A 231 9.87 15.20 -7.07
C SER A 231 10.34 14.94 -5.63
N VAL A 232 11.51 14.36 -5.47
CA VAL A 232 12.14 14.12 -4.17
C VAL A 232 13.11 15.26 -3.87
N ASP A 233 12.88 16.01 -2.79
CA ASP A 233 13.76 17.10 -2.37
C ASP A 233 15.08 16.54 -1.84
N PRO A 234 16.23 16.83 -2.50
CA PRO A 234 17.53 16.35 -2.05
C PRO A 234 17.88 16.71 -0.60
N LYS A 235 17.38 17.82 -0.07
CA LYS A 235 17.66 18.27 1.29
C LYS A 235 17.04 17.38 2.37
N ARG A 236 16.00 16.63 2.04
CA ARG A 236 15.40 15.68 2.99
C ARG A 236 16.32 14.50 3.31
N ALA A 237 17.36 14.25 2.49
CA ALA A 237 18.35 13.21 2.73
C ALA A 237 19.03 13.33 4.10
N ASP A 238 19.20 14.55 4.64
CA ASP A 238 19.85 14.76 5.95
C ASP A 238 19.20 13.93 7.05
N SER A 239 17.87 13.93 7.12
CA SER A 239 17.13 13.12 8.09
C SER A 239 17.23 11.60 7.86
N PHE A 240 17.49 11.20 6.63
CA PHE A 240 17.69 9.78 6.28
C PHE A 240 19.03 9.27 6.78
N TYR A 241 20.11 10.09 6.67
CA TYR A 241 21.42 9.70 7.18
C TYR A 241 21.37 9.35 8.67
N ASP A 242 20.74 10.18 9.48
CA ASP A 242 20.59 9.95 10.92
C ASP A 242 19.80 8.68 11.23
N ALA A 243 18.72 8.46 10.50
CA ALA A 243 17.87 7.29 10.70
C ALA A 243 18.55 5.98 10.25
N ILE A 244 19.21 5.98 9.10
CA ILE A 244 19.88 4.80 8.54
C ILE A 244 21.10 4.43 9.37
N ARG A 245 21.90 5.40 9.80
CA ARG A 245 23.12 5.16 10.58
C ARG A 245 22.87 4.55 11.96
N LYS A 246 21.64 4.57 12.45
CA LYS A 246 21.26 3.84 13.66
C LYS A 246 21.43 2.33 13.51
N TYR A 247 21.18 1.81 12.30
CA TYR A 247 21.32 0.37 12.01
C TYR A 247 22.41 0.04 10.99
N TRP A 248 22.88 1.03 10.23
CA TRP A 248 24.02 0.90 9.30
C TRP A 248 24.97 2.10 9.40
N PRO A 249 25.90 2.10 10.37
CA PRO A 249 26.86 3.20 10.55
C PRO A 249 27.83 3.39 9.36
N GLY A 250 27.95 2.37 8.48
CA GLY A 250 28.83 2.40 7.30
C GLY A 250 28.35 3.30 6.16
N LEU A 251 27.13 3.89 6.27
CA LEU A 251 26.63 4.80 5.23
C LEU A 251 27.53 6.04 5.11
N GLN A 252 28.15 6.18 3.93
CA GLN A 252 29.05 7.31 3.61
C GLN A 252 28.27 8.63 3.46
N ASP A 253 28.90 9.73 3.79
CA ASP A 253 28.35 11.06 3.50
C ASP A 253 28.17 11.24 1.99
N ASN A 254 27.10 11.93 1.60
CA ASN A 254 26.72 12.16 0.21
C ASN A 254 26.48 10.87 -0.62
N GLY A 255 26.32 9.73 0.02
CA GLY A 255 26.05 8.45 -0.64
C GLY A 255 24.60 8.25 -1.08
N LEU A 256 23.67 9.10 -0.64
CA LEU A 256 22.25 9.03 -0.97
C LEU A 256 21.88 10.01 -2.07
N VAL A 257 21.23 9.53 -3.11
CA VAL A 257 20.63 10.35 -4.16
C VAL A 257 19.13 10.15 -4.22
N PRO A 258 18.33 11.19 -4.55
CA PRO A 258 16.89 11.06 -4.73
C PRO A 258 16.55 9.94 -5.73
N ASP A 259 15.50 9.16 -5.42
CA ASP A 259 15.01 8.13 -6.34
C ASP A 259 13.57 8.46 -6.76
N TYR A 260 12.56 7.93 -6.11
CA TYR A 260 11.17 8.21 -6.43
C TYR A 260 10.36 8.55 -5.18
N ALA A 261 9.15 9.04 -5.38
CA ALA A 261 8.16 9.22 -4.33
C ALA A 261 6.89 8.43 -4.65
N GLY A 262 6.24 7.93 -3.60
CA GLY A 262 4.92 7.31 -3.67
C GLY A 262 3.92 8.07 -2.79
N ILE A 263 2.66 8.06 -3.16
CA ILE A 263 1.60 8.71 -2.38
C ILE A 263 0.73 7.66 -1.71
N ARG A 264 0.55 7.79 -0.39
CA ARG A 264 -0.37 6.96 0.38
C ARG A 264 -1.72 7.67 0.50
N PRO A 265 -2.81 7.04 0.02
CA PRO A 265 -4.16 7.53 0.33
C PRO A 265 -4.48 7.19 1.79
N LYS A 266 -4.63 8.20 2.63
CA LYS A 266 -4.99 8.06 4.03
C LYS A 266 -6.48 8.25 4.23
N SER A 267 -7.11 7.38 5.03
CA SER A 267 -8.54 7.47 5.36
C SER A 267 -8.85 8.53 6.43
N ALA A 268 -7.81 9.11 7.07
CA ALA A 268 -7.97 10.13 8.10
C ALA A 268 -6.87 11.20 8.01
N PRO A 269 -7.15 12.45 8.48
CA PRO A 269 -6.20 13.55 8.41
C PRO A 269 -5.04 13.37 9.38
N LYS A 270 -3.94 14.10 9.13
CA LYS A 270 -2.78 14.19 10.01
C LYS A 270 -3.18 14.52 11.44
N GLY A 271 -2.62 13.78 12.41
CA GLY A 271 -2.88 14.01 13.83
C GLY A 271 -4.18 13.40 14.36
N SER A 272 -4.99 12.79 13.51
CA SER A 272 -6.14 12.00 13.96
C SER A 272 -5.66 10.72 14.66
N SER A 273 -6.37 10.29 15.70
CA SER A 273 -6.18 8.97 16.32
C SER A 273 -6.43 7.81 15.33
N GLN A 274 -7.13 8.10 14.23
CA GLN A 274 -7.42 7.17 13.14
C GLN A 274 -6.46 7.31 11.96
N ALA A 275 -5.42 8.16 12.04
CA ALA A 275 -4.48 8.40 10.94
C ALA A 275 -3.70 7.15 10.50
N SER A 276 -3.74 6.08 11.30
CA SER A 276 -3.25 4.74 10.98
C SER A 276 -4.40 3.74 10.76
N GLY A 277 -5.59 4.23 10.37
CA GLY A 277 -6.78 3.42 10.12
C GLY A 277 -6.56 2.37 9.03
N ASP A 278 -7.36 1.32 9.09
CA ASP A 278 -7.36 0.24 8.12
C ASP A 278 -8.03 0.67 6.80
N PHE A 279 -7.93 -0.17 5.78
CA PHE A 279 -8.64 -0.02 4.52
C PHE A 279 -10.15 0.03 4.76
N VAL A 280 -10.82 0.85 3.95
CA VAL A 280 -12.28 0.84 3.92
C VAL A 280 -12.71 0.06 2.68
N ILE A 281 -13.27 -1.14 2.89
CA ILE A 281 -13.93 -1.95 1.87
C ILE A 281 -15.42 -1.90 2.20
N SER A 282 -16.17 -1.15 1.41
CA SER A 282 -17.57 -0.85 1.71
C SER A 282 -18.48 -1.30 0.57
N GLY A 283 -19.48 -2.11 0.90
CA GLY A 283 -20.47 -2.60 -0.04
C GLY A 283 -21.90 -2.14 0.31
N PRO A 284 -22.93 -2.63 -0.42
CA PRO A 284 -24.33 -2.22 -0.24
C PRO A 284 -24.87 -2.34 1.18
N LYS A 285 -24.38 -3.30 1.96
CA LYS A 285 -24.80 -3.45 3.37
C LYS A 285 -24.40 -2.27 4.26
N ALA A 286 -23.27 -1.60 3.92
CA ALA A 286 -22.75 -0.49 4.71
C ALA A 286 -23.35 0.86 4.27
N HIS A 287 -23.42 1.14 2.97
CA HIS A 287 -23.83 2.46 2.43
C HIS A 287 -25.19 2.45 1.71
N GLN A 288 -25.86 1.31 1.61
CA GLN A 288 -27.22 1.15 1.01
C GLN A 288 -27.28 1.52 -0.49
N ILE A 289 -26.16 1.42 -1.21
CA ILE A 289 -26.09 1.70 -2.66
C ILE A 289 -25.89 0.39 -3.40
N GLU A 290 -26.95 -0.12 -3.99
CA GLU A 290 -26.94 -1.39 -4.71
C GLU A 290 -25.93 -1.39 -5.86
N GLY A 291 -25.13 -2.45 -5.95
CA GLY A 291 -24.13 -2.66 -6.99
C GLY A 291 -22.85 -1.82 -6.85
N PHE A 292 -22.75 -0.87 -5.91
CA PHE A 292 -21.56 -0.09 -5.70
C PHE A 292 -20.69 -0.72 -4.61
N ILE A 293 -19.39 -0.87 -4.89
CA ILE A 293 -18.37 -1.33 -3.93
C ILE A 293 -17.23 -0.33 -3.93
N ASP A 294 -16.90 0.16 -2.75
CA ASP A 294 -15.98 1.29 -2.56
C ASP A 294 -14.73 0.86 -1.81
N LEU A 295 -13.54 1.11 -2.41
CA LEU A 295 -12.23 0.82 -1.82
C LEU A 295 -11.51 2.13 -1.54
N ILE A 296 -11.45 2.52 -0.27
CA ILE A 296 -10.85 3.79 0.17
C ILE A 296 -9.63 3.50 1.05
N GLY A 297 -8.58 4.29 0.88
CA GLY A 297 -7.40 4.24 1.73
C GLY A 297 -6.56 2.97 1.54
N ILE A 298 -6.60 2.34 0.37
CA ILE A 298 -5.77 1.17 0.08
C ILE A 298 -4.31 1.62 -0.05
N GLU A 299 -3.56 1.44 1.02
CA GLU A 299 -2.12 1.67 1.08
C GLU A 299 -1.36 0.37 1.42
N SER A 300 -0.15 0.42 1.97
CA SER A 300 0.56 -0.79 2.41
C SER A 300 -0.21 -1.51 3.55
N PRO A 301 -0.47 -2.82 3.45
CA PRO A 301 0.03 -3.81 2.48
C PRO A 301 -0.96 -4.13 1.32
N GLY A 302 -1.55 -3.14 0.67
CA GLY A 302 -2.58 -3.30 -0.37
C GLY A 302 -2.16 -4.24 -1.50
N LEU A 303 -0.93 -4.12 -2.02
CA LEU A 303 -0.43 -5.00 -3.08
C LEU A 303 -0.43 -6.47 -2.62
N THR A 304 0.12 -6.76 -1.45
CA THR A 304 0.17 -8.13 -0.91
C THR A 304 -1.22 -8.69 -0.63
N SER A 305 -2.19 -7.85 -0.26
CA SER A 305 -3.56 -8.27 0.05
C SER A 305 -4.52 -8.19 -1.14
N SER A 306 -4.10 -7.70 -2.30
CA SER A 306 -4.98 -7.41 -3.45
C SER A 306 -5.84 -8.59 -3.88
N MET A 307 -5.28 -9.79 -3.95
CA MET A 307 -6.04 -10.99 -4.34
C MET A 307 -7.06 -11.39 -3.27
N ALA A 308 -6.74 -11.25 -1.98
CA ALA A 308 -7.70 -11.52 -0.91
C ALA A 308 -8.81 -10.45 -0.86
N ILE A 309 -8.49 -9.20 -1.16
CA ILE A 309 -9.49 -8.13 -1.33
C ILE A 309 -10.42 -8.47 -2.50
N ALA A 310 -9.87 -8.97 -3.61
CA ALA A 310 -10.68 -9.40 -4.75
C ALA A 310 -11.63 -10.57 -4.39
N GLU A 311 -11.16 -11.56 -3.61
CA GLU A 311 -12.03 -12.63 -3.07
C GLU A 311 -13.20 -12.05 -2.24
N GLU A 312 -12.92 -11.07 -1.38
CA GLU A 312 -13.95 -10.41 -0.57
C GLU A 312 -14.96 -9.62 -1.41
N ILE A 313 -14.49 -8.89 -2.43
CA ILE A 313 -15.36 -8.18 -3.37
C ILE A 313 -16.31 -9.14 -4.08
N VAL A 314 -15.82 -10.29 -4.55
CA VAL A 314 -16.66 -11.32 -5.18
C VAL A 314 -17.72 -11.80 -4.20
N GLN A 315 -17.37 -12.06 -2.94
CA GLN A 315 -18.35 -12.45 -1.92
C GLN A 315 -19.42 -11.37 -1.67
N ILE A 316 -19.04 -10.09 -1.65
CA ILE A 316 -20.00 -8.97 -1.52
C ILE A 316 -20.98 -8.98 -2.70
N ILE A 317 -20.49 -9.16 -3.93
CA ILE A 317 -21.31 -9.22 -5.15
C ILE A 317 -22.29 -10.40 -5.11
N GLU A 318 -21.83 -11.56 -4.67
CA GLU A 318 -22.66 -12.79 -4.61
C GLU A 318 -23.74 -12.72 -3.51
N GLN A 319 -23.46 -12.08 -2.39
CA GLN A 319 -24.40 -11.88 -1.30
C GLN A 319 -25.46 -10.81 -1.57
N GLY A 320 -25.25 -9.95 -2.56
CA GLY A 320 -26.20 -8.92 -3.03
C GLY A 320 -27.17 -9.44 -4.10
N LYS A 321 -27.01 -10.68 -4.53
CA LYS A 321 -27.94 -11.38 -5.46
C LYS A 321 -29.02 -12.14 -4.68
#